data_dbcc13e03eb3860b033185e972bc389a
#
_entry.id   dbcc13e03eb3860b033185e972bc389a
#
_cell.length_a   1.000
_cell.length_b   1.000
_cell.length_c   1.000
_cell.angle_alpha   90.00
_cell.angle_beta   90.00
_cell.angle_gamma   90.00
#
_symmetry.space_group_name_H-M   'P 1'
#
loop_
_entity.id
_entity.type
_entity.pdbx_description
1 polymer ?
#
loop_
_entity_poly.entity_id
_entity_poly.type
_entity_poly.pdbx_seq_one_letter_code
_entity_poly.pdbx_strand_id
1 'polypeptide(L)'
;MIPNLNINDYVIVSHNVPFNGLKVGDIIVFKTYGTDNSGQHITIVHRVAEIVTDPINGQKIIRTKGDANPDSIPGADYPIFEQNYIGKVVYVIPKLGIITNVFHPPTNYILVGLILVGLIYYLRKRNPALPSYKTQ
;
A
#
# COMPACT_ATOMS: atom_id res chain seq x y z
N MET A 1 9.34 3.12 7.76
CA MET A 1 9.61 1.66 7.87
C MET A 1 10.86 1.22 7.07
N ILE A 2 11.60 2.16 6.46
CA ILE A 2 12.86 1.88 5.77
C ILE A 2 13.86 1.27 6.79
N PRO A 3 14.64 0.22 6.43
CA PRO A 3 14.74 -0.36 5.08
C PRO A 3 13.73 -1.48 4.77
N ASN A 4 12.95 -1.95 5.74
CA ASN A 4 12.12 -3.15 5.59
C ASN A 4 10.86 -2.93 4.72
N LEU A 5 10.30 -1.71 4.73
CA LEU A 5 9.20 -1.29 3.86
C LEU A 5 9.57 0.03 3.21
N ASN A 6 9.56 0.05 1.89
CA ASN A 6 9.89 1.22 1.08
C ASN A 6 8.65 1.82 0.42
N ILE A 7 8.78 3.04 -0.08
CA ILE A 7 7.75 3.67 -0.91
C ILE A 7 7.51 2.78 -2.15
N ASN A 8 6.25 2.60 -2.52
CA ASN A 8 5.78 1.72 -3.60
C ASN A 8 5.85 0.21 -3.30
N ASP A 9 6.16 -0.21 -2.09
CA ASP A 9 5.93 -1.59 -1.68
C ASP A 9 4.44 -1.81 -1.39
N TYR A 10 3.92 -2.98 -1.76
CA TYR A 10 2.57 -3.41 -1.38
C TYR A 10 2.68 -4.35 -0.18
N VAL A 11 1.79 -4.18 0.77
CA VAL A 11 1.72 -5.05 1.95
C VAL A 11 0.42 -5.85 1.93
N ILE A 12 0.53 -7.13 2.21
CA ILE A 12 -0.64 -8.00 2.43
C ILE A 12 -0.90 -8.03 3.92
N VAL A 13 -2.11 -7.62 4.30
CA VAL A 13 -2.53 -7.51 5.70
C VAL A 13 -3.53 -8.63 6.01
N SER A 14 -3.27 -9.39 7.05
CA SER A 14 -4.18 -10.40 7.57
C SER A 14 -4.99 -9.84 8.73
N HIS A 15 -6.31 -9.92 8.62
CA HIS A 15 -7.25 -9.60 9.69
C HIS A 15 -7.50 -10.79 10.63
N ASN A 16 -7.02 -12.00 10.28
CA ASN A 16 -7.26 -13.22 11.04
C ASN A 16 -6.35 -13.35 12.27
N VAL A 17 -5.35 -12.49 12.41
CA VAL A 17 -4.48 -12.48 13.58
C VAL A 17 -5.11 -11.59 14.65
N PRO A 18 -5.56 -12.16 15.78
CA PRO A 18 -6.20 -11.37 16.82
C PRO A 18 -5.18 -10.45 17.51
N PHE A 19 -5.64 -9.30 18.02
CA PHE A 19 -4.81 -8.34 18.73
C PHE A 19 -4.02 -8.97 19.88
N ASN A 20 -4.64 -9.89 20.62
CA ASN A 20 -4.00 -10.60 21.73
C ASN A 20 -2.91 -11.58 21.28
N GLY A 21 -2.94 -12.03 20.02
CA GLY A 21 -1.92 -12.92 19.44
C GLY A 21 -0.67 -12.20 18.93
N LEU A 22 -0.65 -10.87 18.95
CA LEU A 22 0.50 -10.09 18.48
C LEU A 22 1.71 -10.23 19.40
N LYS A 23 2.90 -10.20 18.79
CA LYS A 23 4.20 -10.32 19.45
C LYS A 23 5.08 -9.12 19.12
N VAL A 24 6.06 -8.85 19.98
CA VAL A 24 7.13 -7.88 19.68
C VAL A 24 7.84 -8.30 18.41
N GLY A 25 8.07 -7.34 17.51
CA GLY A 25 8.65 -7.55 16.19
C GLY A 25 7.64 -7.70 15.06
N ASP A 26 6.36 -7.96 15.33
CA ASP A 26 5.30 -8.00 14.31
C ASP A 26 5.13 -6.62 13.65
N ILE A 27 4.91 -6.60 12.35
CA ILE A 27 4.53 -5.37 11.65
C ILE A 27 3.01 -5.32 11.59
N ILE A 28 2.43 -4.24 12.08
CA ILE A 28 0.98 -4.08 12.16
C ILE A 28 0.51 -2.83 11.45
N VAL A 29 -0.74 -2.86 11.01
CA VAL A 29 -1.49 -1.73 10.45
C VAL A 29 -2.52 -1.30 11.47
N PHE A 30 -2.57 -0.03 11.77
CA PHE A 30 -3.48 0.53 12.77
C PHE A 30 -3.85 1.97 12.44
N LYS A 31 -4.95 2.44 13.05
CA LYS A 31 -5.39 3.85 12.99
C LYS A 31 -4.84 4.62 14.16
N THR A 32 -4.21 5.76 13.89
CA THR A 32 -3.78 6.68 14.97
C THR A 32 -4.96 7.52 15.48
N TYR A 33 -4.77 8.19 16.61
CA TYR A 33 -5.71 9.18 17.11
C TYR A 33 -5.65 10.50 16.33
N GLY A 34 -4.56 10.74 15.58
CA GLY A 34 -4.45 11.88 14.67
C GLY A 34 -5.36 11.74 13.46
N THR A 35 -5.85 12.88 12.97
CA THR A 35 -6.63 12.96 11.76
C THR A 35 -5.87 13.71 10.67
N ASP A 36 -6.14 13.41 9.42
CA ASP A 36 -5.66 14.18 8.28
C ASP A 36 -6.50 15.46 8.08
N ASN A 37 -6.19 16.23 7.02
CA ASN A 37 -6.90 17.46 6.68
C ASN A 37 -8.38 17.24 6.31
N SER A 38 -8.80 15.99 6.05
CA SER A 38 -10.18 15.61 5.77
C SER A 38 -10.94 15.12 7.01
N GLY A 39 -10.28 15.09 8.18
CA GLY A 39 -10.84 14.59 9.44
C GLY A 39 -10.84 13.07 9.56
N GLN A 40 -10.16 12.36 8.65
CA GLN A 40 -10.06 10.90 8.72
C GLN A 40 -8.83 10.48 9.55
N HIS A 41 -8.98 9.40 10.33
CA HIS A 41 -7.85 8.84 11.07
C HIS A 41 -6.74 8.37 10.14
N ILE A 42 -5.53 8.78 10.45
CA ILE A 42 -4.34 8.39 9.67
C ILE A 42 -4.05 6.91 9.93
N THR A 43 -3.87 6.13 8.86
CA THR A 43 -3.47 4.74 8.94
C THR A 43 -1.95 4.64 8.87
N ILE A 44 -1.36 3.95 9.83
CA ILE A 44 0.09 3.77 9.97
C ILE A 44 0.44 2.28 9.91
N VAL A 45 1.64 2.00 9.39
CA VAL A 45 2.25 0.67 9.36
C VAL A 45 3.57 0.76 10.12
N HIS A 46 3.63 0.20 11.32
CA HIS A 46 4.83 0.20 12.17
C HIS A 46 5.06 -1.18 12.81
N ARG A 47 6.23 -1.35 13.38
CA ARG A 47 6.62 -2.57 14.10
C ARG A 47 6.24 -2.47 15.57
N VAL A 48 5.73 -3.56 16.13
CA VAL A 48 5.50 -3.72 17.57
C VAL A 48 6.84 -3.68 18.28
N ALA A 49 7.07 -2.64 19.06
CA ALA A 49 8.29 -2.44 19.84
C ALA A 49 8.13 -2.99 21.26
N GLU A 50 6.94 -2.84 21.83
CA GLU A 50 6.66 -3.25 23.21
C GLU A 50 5.19 -3.61 23.37
N ILE A 51 4.91 -4.52 24.29
CA ILE A 51 3.57 -4.92 24.68
C ILE A 51 3.47 -4.75 26.20
N VAL A 52 2.55 -3.90 26.62
CA VAL A 52 2.30 -3.60 28.03
C VAL A 52 0.89 -4.08 28.39
N THR A 53 0.73 -4.59 29.61
CA THR A 53 -0.58 -4.88 30.17
C THR A 53 -0.89 -3.84 31.24
N ASP A 54 -2.02 -3.16 31.11
CA ASP A 54 -2.49 -2.21 32.11
C ASP A 54 -2.73 -2.95 33.43
N PRO A 55 -2.05 -2.57 34.50
CA PRO A 55 -2.14 -3.28 35.80
C PRO A 55 -3.51 -3.10 36.46
N ILE A 56 -4.31 -2.12 36.05
CA ILE A 56 -5.61 -1.80 36.67
C ILE A 56 -6.74 -2.64 36.07
N ASN A 57 -6.77 -2.73 34.74
CA ASN A 57 -7.88 -3.36 34.01
C ASN A 57 -7.45 -4.58 33.19
N GLY A 58 -6.15 -4.94 33.20
CA GLY A 58 -5.62 -6.07 32.44
C GLY A 58 -5.61 -5.85 30.92
N GLN A 59 -5.91 -4.65 30.44
CA GLN A 59 -5.99 -4.37 29.01
C GLN A 59 -4.59 -4.38 28.38
N LYS A 60 -4.48 -5.06 27.24
CA LYS A 60 -3.27 -5.06 26.43
C LYS A 60 -3.13 -3.74 25.71
N ILE A 61 -1.97 -3.13 25.80
CA ILE A 61 -1.57 -1.89 25.12
C ILE A 61 -0.33 -2.18 24.31
N ILE A 62 -0.31 -1.77 23.06
CA ILE A 62 0.84 -1.94 22.17
C ILE A 62 1.51 -0.59 21.95
N ARG A 63 2.83 -0.60 22.02
CA ARG A 63 3.70 0.46 21.57
C ARG A 63 4.37 0.02 20.27
N THR A 64 4.26 0.84 19.24
CA THR A 64 4.90 0.60 17.94
C THR A 64 6.05 1.57 17.73
N LYS A 65 6.87 1.27 16.72
CA LYS A 65 7.94 2.17 16.26
C LYS A 65 8.20 1.92 14.79
N GLY A 66 8.36 2.99 14.02
CA GLY A 66 8.87 2.88 12.65
C GLY A 66 10.34 2.48 12.63
N ASP A 67 10.73 1.57 11.74
CA ASP A 67 12.11 1.04 11.70
C ASP A 67 13.16 2.14 11.48
N ALA A 68 12.80 3.23 10.79
CA ALA A 68 13.67 4.38 10.56
C ALA A 68 13.63 5.43 11.70
N ASN A 69 12.69 5.33 12.63
CA ASN A 69 12.55 6.30 13.70
C ASN A 69 13.48 5.95 14.86
N PRO A 70 14.07 6.96 15.54
CA PRO A 70 14.90 6.71 16.72
C PRO A 70 14.06 6.18 17.88
N ASP A 71 12.82 6.65 18.03
CA ASP A 71 11.89 6.23 19.08
C ASP A 71 10.43 6.28 18.59
N SER A 72 9.51 5.80 19.44
CA SER A 72 8.06 5.86 19.23
C SER A 72 7.57 7.31 19.40
N ILE A 73 6.60 7.71 18.60
CA ILE A 73 6.00 9.05 18.62
C ILE A 73 4.73 8.99 19.47
N PRO A 74 4.67 9.71 20.62
CA PRO A 74 3.47 9.76 21.45
C PRO A 74 2.24 10.24 20.65
N GLY A 75 1.08 9.60 20.89
CA GLY A 75 -0.15 9.93 20.19
C GLY A 75 -0.28 9.31 18.77
N ALA A 76 0.85 8.96 18.15
CA ALA A 76 0.86 8.24 16.87
C ALA A 76 1.18 6.75 17.07
N ASP A 77 2.26 6.43 17.79
CA ASP A 77 2.78 5.08 17.97
C ASP A 77 2.37 4.43 19.30
N TYR A 78 1.84 5.20 20.22
CA TYR A 78 1.44 4.77 21.55
C TYR A 78 0.43 5.75 22.17
N PRO A 79 -0.58 5.28 22.92
CA PRO A 79 -0.98 3.88 23.12
C PRO A 79 -1.80 3.33 21.93
N ILE A 80 -1.60 2.07 21.56
CA ILE A 80 -2.43 1.38 20.57
C ILE A 80 -3.29 0.32 21.29
N PHE A 81 -4.59 0.46 21.15
CA PHE A 81 -5.59 -0.47 21.68
C PHE A 81 -6.17 -1.34 20.57
N GLU A 82 -6.90 -2.40 20.93
CA GLU A 82 -7.53 -3.31 19.98
C GLU A 82 -8.42 -2.60 18.95
N GLN A 83 -9.15 -1.58 19.37
CA GLN A 83 -10.02 -0.78 18.48
C GLN A 83 -9.25 -0.01 17.40
N ASN A 84 -7.98 0.25 17.62
CA ASN A 84 -7.12 0.93 16.65
C ASN A 84 -6.50 -0.04 15.63
N TYR A 85 -6.43 -1.33 15.98
CA TYR A 85 -5.79 -2.36 15.19
C TYR A 85 -6.61 -2.72 13.96
N ILE A 86 -5.94 -2.78 12.79
CA ILE A 86 -6.56 -3.19 11.54
C ILE A 86 -6.12 -4.62 11.19
N GLY A 87 -4.83 -4.93 11.30
CA GLY A 87 -4.33 -6.25 10.96
C GLY A 87 -2.80 -6.33 11.00
N LYS A 88 -2.29 -7.55 10.85
CA LYS A 88 -0.86 -7.85 10.80
C LYS A 88 -0.38 -7.96 9.36
N VAL A 89 0.75 -7.36 9.03
CA VAL A 89 1.43 -7.54 7.74
C VAL A 89 2.01 -8.95 7.71
N VAL A 90 1.57 -9.74 6.74
CA VAL A 90 2.00 -11.14 6.56
C VAL A 90 2.94 -11.31 5.37
N TYR A 91 2.87 -10.42 4.39
CA TYR A 91 3.73 -10.45 3.22
C TYR A 91 3.97 -9.04 2.65
N VAL A 92 5.13 -8.85 2.03
CA VAL A 92 5.52 -7.61 1.36
C VAL A 92 5.88 -7.92 -0.08
N ILE A 93 5.30 -7.20 -1.03
CA ILE A 93 5.62 -7.29 -2.45
C ILE A 93 6.38 -6.03 -2.85
N PRO A 94 7.71 -6.12 -3.01
CA PRO A 94 8.53 -4.96 -3.28
C PRO A 94 8.17 -4.32 -4.62
N LYS A 95 8.12 -2.97 -4.65
CA LYS A 95 8.00 -2.14 -5.86
C LYS A 95 6.76 -2.39 -6.74
N LEU A 96 5.77 -3.16 -6.28
CA LEU A 96 4.55 -3.40 -7.07
C LEU A 96 3.79 -2.09 -7.36
N GLY A 97 3.87 -1.12 -6.46
CA GLY A 97 3.29 0.21 -6.65
C GLY A 97 3.84 0.98 -7.86
N ILE A 98 5.07 0.70 -8.29
CA ILE A 98 5.64 1.32 -9.51
C ILE A 98 4.83 0.83 -10.73
N ILE A 99 4.52 -0.45 -10.78
CA ILE A 99 3.75 -1.04 -11.89
C ILE A 99 2.34 -0.45 -11.93
N THR A 100 1.67 -0.37 -10.79
CA THR A 100 0.31 0.19 -10.72
C THR A 100 0.27 1.67 -11.06
N ASN A 101 1.30 2.45 -10.72
CA ASN A 101 1.40 3.85 -11.08
C ASN A 101 1.51 4.09 -12.60
N VAL A 102 2.14 3.17 -13.35
CA VAL A 102 2.20 3.25 -14.82
C VAL A 102 0.81 3.11 -15.45
N PHE A 103 -0.09 2.35 -14.81
CA PHE A 103 -1.47 2.16 -15.28
C PHE A 103 -2.47 3.19 -14.73
N HIS A 104 -2.01 4.19 -13.97
CA HIS A 104 -2.87 5.30 -13.52
C HIS A 104 -3.08 6.35 -14.63
N PRO A 105 -4.26 6.98 -14.70
CA PRO A 105 -4.47 8.14 -15.57
C PRO A 105 -3.47 9.28 -15.24
N PRO A 106 -2.93 10.00 -16.23
CA PRO A 106 -3.18 9.92 -17.69
C PRO A 106 -2.30 8.90 -18.43
N THR A 107 -1.33 8.25 -17.77
CA THR A 107 -0.29 7.43 -18.41
C THR A 107 -0.87 6.20 -19.15
N ASN A 108 -1.92 5.59 -18.59
CA ASN A 108 -2.62 4.46 -19.21
C ASN A 108 -3.23 4.82 -20.56
N TYR A 109 -3.80 6.03 -20.73
CA TYR A 109 -4.38 6.46 -22.00
C TYR A 109 -3.31 6.65 -23.09
N ILE A 110 -2.14 7.18 -22.70
CA ILE A 110 -0.99 7.34 -23.60
C ILE A 110 -0.52 5.96 -24.09
N LEU A 111 -0.38 5.00 -23.19
CA LEU A 111 0.06 3.64 -23.51
C LEU A 111 -0.92 2.95 -24.47
N VAL A 112 -2.22 3.01 -24.17
CA VAL A 112 -3.27 2.46 -25.04
C VAL A 112 -3.26 3.16 -26.40
N GLY A 113 -3.11 4.48 -26.45
CA GLY A 113 -3.02 5.24 -27.69
C GLY A 113 -1.84 4.78 -28.56
N LEU A 114 -0.65 4.60 -27.98
CA LEU A 114 0.52 4.12 -28.70
C LEU A 114 0.33 2.69 -29.26
N ILE A 115 -0.30 1.80 -28.48
CA ILE A 115 -0.62 0.43 -28.93
C ILE A 115 -1.58 0.48 -30.12
N LEU A 116 -2.63 1.32 -30.06
CA LEU A 116 -3.60 1.46 -31.15
C LEU A 116 -2.95 2.01 -32.43
N VAL A 117 -2.12 3.05 -32.31
CA VAL A 117 -1.39 3.62 -33.45
C VAL A 117 -0.46 2.57 -34.07
N GLY A 118 0.28 1.82 -33.24
CA GLY A 118 1.15 0.73 -33.72
C GLY A 118 0.36 -0.37 -34.42
N LEU A 119 -0.81 -0.76 -33.91
CA LEU A 119 -1.70 -1.73 -34.51
C LEU A 119 -2.24 -1.26 -35.87
N ILE A 120 -2.71 -0.01 -35.95
CA ILE A 120 -3.19 0.59 -37.20
C ILE A 120 -2.08 0.61 -38.26
N TYR A 121 -0.87 1.04 -37.86
CA TYR A 121 0.29 1.02 -38.75
C TYR A 121 0.60 -0.39 -39.26
N TYR A 122 0.61 -1.40 -38.36
CA TYR A 122 0.86 -2.79 -38.72
C TYR A 122 -0.19 -3.33 -39.69
N LEU A 123 -1.48 -3.08 -39.42
CA LEU A 123 -2.58 -3.54 -40.30
C LEU A 123 -2.54 -2.86 -41.66
N ARG A 124 -2.21 -1.57 -41.76
CA ARG A 124 -2.03 -0.85 -43.03
C ARG A 124 -0.86 -1.41 -43.85
N LYS A 125 0.23 -1.77 -43.19
CA LYS A 125 1.39 -2.37 -43.86
C LYS A 125 1.10 -3.78 -44.36
N ARG A 126 0.28 -4.55 -43.65
CA ARG A 126 -0.09 -5.91 -44.01
C ARG A 126 -1.11 -5.99 -45.15
N ASN A 127 -2.01 -5.00 -45.23
CA ASN A 127 -3.03 -4.89 -46.28
C ASN A 127 -2.80 -3.60 -47.09
N PRO A 128 -1.85 -3.55 -48.02
CA PRO A 128 -1.77 -2.45 -48.97
C PRO A 128 -3.07 -2.40 -49.74
N ALA A 129 -3.75 -1.24 -49.77
CA ALA A 129 -5.01 -1.04 -50.46
C ALA A 129 -4.90 -1.56 -51.91
N LEU A 130 -5.87 -2.39 -52.32
CA LEU A 130 -5.99 -2.86 -53.71
C LEU A 130 -6.01 -1.63 -54.62
N PRO A 131 -5.27 -1.65 -55.78
CA PRO A 131 -5.26 -0.51 -56.67
C PRO A 131 -6.69 -0.23 -57.15
N SER A 132 -7.10 1.02 -57.10
CA SER A 132 -8.40 1.48 -57.59
C SER A 132 -8.53 1.14 -59.05
N TYR A 133 -9.48 0.30 -59.41
CA TYR A 133 -9.90 0.10 -60.81
C TYR A 133 -10.43 1.44 -61.35
N LYS A 134 -9.70 2.06 -62.26
CA LYS A 134 -10.26 3.12 -63.11
C LYS A 134 -11.17 2.43 -64.12
N THR A 135 -12.46 2.59 -63.97
CA THR A 135 -13.44 2.35 -65.02
C THR A 135 -13.26 3.40 -66.12
N GLN A 136 -12.91 2.94 -67.37
CA GLN A 136 -13.02 3.77 -68.58
C GLN A 136 -14.47 3.89 -68.97
#